data_82c47407f001bc55b0804f3377650de5
#
_entry.id   82c47407f001bc55b0804f3377650de5
#
_cell.length_a   1.000
_cell.length_b   1.000
_cell.length_c   1.000
_cell.angle_alpha   90.00
_cell.angle_beta   90.00
_cell.angle_gamma   90.00
#
_symmetry.space_group_name_H-M   'P 1'
#
loop_
_entity.id
_entity.type
_entity.pdbx_description
1 polymer ?
#
loop_
_entity_poly.entity_id
_entity_poly.type
_entity_poly.pdbx_seq_one_letter_code
_entity_poly.pdbx_strand_id
1 'polypeptide(L)'
;MRKGILLVNLGTPDSPATADVRKYLAEFLMDKRVIDIHPFLRFLLVRGIIVPFRGLKSARLYRQIWDPDTGSPLLHYSNLQQQLLKLELGSDYVVELAMRYQYPSIERGLNKLRGAGVESLQVIPLFPQYASATTGSVTEEVMRVVSSWHDIPPVSFSAAFYDHPLFIRGFAANAAKYDPDAFDHVLFSFHGLPERQLRACGAETTTGGHHDDCSKKITERNRNCYAAQCHETARLISRELKLAPEAYTVCFQSRLGKQE
;
A
#
# COMPACT_ATOMS: atom_id res chain seq x y z
N MET A 1 2.94 -30.33 -4.16
CA MET A 1 1.86 -29.34 -3.90
C MET A 1 2.33 -27.97 -4.37
N ARG A 2 1.73 -27.42 -5.43
CA ARG A 2 2.06 -26.08 -5.92
C ARG A 2 1.38 -25.00 -5.08
N LYS A 3 2.14 -24.05 -4.57
CA LYS A 3 1.63 -22.92 -3.78
C LYS A 3 1.58 -21.66 -4.66
N GLY A 4 0.46 -20.96 -4.64
CA GLY A 4 0.29 -19.71 -5.34
C GLY A 4 0.61 -18.52 -4.43
N ILE A 5 1.39 -17.57 -4.93
CA ILE A 5 1.67 -16.29 -4.27
C ILE A 5 1.18 -15.18 -5.17
N LEU A 6 0.33 -14.30 -4.64
CA LEU A 6 -0.11 -13.09 -5.30
C LEU A 6 0.50 -11.88 -4.57
N LEU A 7 1.46 -11.22 -5.21
CA LEU A 7 1.93 -9.91 -4.78
C LEU A 7 0.93 -8.85 -5.26
N VAL A 8 0.51 -7.95 -4.38
CA VAL A 8 -0.44 -6.90 -4.77
C VAL A 8 0.06 -5.53 -4.35
N ASN A 9 0.22 -4.64 -5.33
CA ASN A 9 0.51 -3.22 -5.09
C ASN A 9 -0.70 -2.35 -5.45
N LEU A 10 -0.61 -1.04 -5.17
CA LEU A 10 -1.72 -0.10 -5.30
C LEU A 10 -2.21 0.01 -6.75
N GLY A 11 -1.28 0.19 -7.67
CA GLY A 11 -1.58 0.45 -9.07
C GLY A 11 -1.07 1.80 -9.55
N THR A 12 -1.08 1.96 -10.85
CA THR A 12 -0.54 3.12 -11.56
C THR A 12 -1.33 3.32 -12.86
N PRO A 13 -1.37 4.53 -13.44
CA PRO A 13 -1.92 4.70 -14.77
C PRO A 13 -1.17 3.87 -15.82
N ASP A 14 -1.83 3.52 -16.92
CA ASP A 14 -1.20 2.81 -18.06
C ASP A 14 -0.12 3.67 -18.72
N SER A 15 -0.31 5.01 -18.74
CA SER A 15 0.68 5.98 -19.21
C SER A 15 0.51 7.32 -18.46
N PRO A 16 1.47 8.27 -18.57
CA PRO A 16 1.32 9.61 -18.00
C PRO A 16 0.39 10.52 -18.81
N ALA A 17 -0.31 9.99 -19.85
CA ALA A 17 -1.32 10.72 -20.60
C ALA A 17 -2.51 11.06 -19.70
N THR A 18 -3.10 12.23 -19.92
CA THR A 18 -4.22 12.71 -19.08
C THR A 18 -5.41 11.76 -19.07
N ALA A 19 -5.68 11.07 -20.17
CA ALA A 19 -6.77 10.10 -20.29
C ALA A 19 -6.56 8.91 -19.33
N ASP A 20 -5.35 8.32 -19.35
CA ASP A 20 -5.00 7.17 -18.53
C ASP A 20 -4.93 7.53 -17.05
N VAL A 21 -4.39 8.71 -16.72
CA VAL A 21 -4.39 9.23 -15.36
C VAL A 21 -5.81 9.48 -14.85
N ARG A 22 -6.72 10.00 -15.68
CA ARG A 22 -8.14 10.15 -15.31
C ARG A 22 -8.83 8.80 -15.08
N LYS A 23 -8.55 7.80 -15.92
CA LYS A 23 -9.04 6.43 -15.77
C LYS A 23 -8.60 5.84 -14.43
N TYR A 24 -7.30 5.92 -14.12
CA TYR A 24 -6.74 5.47 -12.86
C TYR A 24 -7.37 6.20 -11.65
N LEU A 25 -7.40 7.52 -11.67
CA LEU A 25 -7.99 8.32 -10.58
C LEU A 25 -9.47 7.99 -10.37
N ALA A 26 -10.21 7.76 -11.45
CA ALA A 26 -11.61 7.41 -11.37
C ALA A 26 -11.81 6.06 -10.67
N GLU A 27 -11.02 5.05 -10.97
CA GLU A 27 -11.10 3.74 -10.34
C GLU A 27 -10.66 3.81 -8.86
N PHE A 28 -9.49 4.43 -8.60
CA PHE A 28 -8.93 4.57 -7.27
C PHE A 28 -9.86 5.32 -6.31
N LEU A 29 -10.36 6.48 -6.71
CA LEU A 29 -11.18 7.34 -5.84
C LEU A 29 -12.65 6.87 -5.73
N MET A 30 -13.11 5.98 -6.61
CA MET A 30 -14.42 5.36 -6.48
C MET A 30 -14.44 4.21 -5.46
N ASP A 31 -13.29 3.75 -4.98
CA ASP A 31 -13.25 2.77 -3.91
C ASP A 31 -13.81 3.38 -2.61
N LYS A 32 -14.77 2.65 -2.00
CA LYS A 32 -15.42 3.07 -0.75
C LYS A 32 -14.48 3.12 0.45
N ARG A 33 -13.34 2.40 0.38
CA ARG A 33 -12.31 2.40 1.42
C ARG A 33 -11.34 3.58 1.27
N VAL A 34 -11.30 4.20 0.08
CA VAL A 34 -10.49 5.41 -0.19
C VAL A 34 -11.31 6.66 0.11
N ILE A 35 -12.52 6.75 -0.46
CA ILE A 35 -13.46 7.83 -0.17
C ILE A 35 -14.72 7.22 0.46
N ASP A 36 -14.77 7.23 1.78
CA ASP A 36 -15.76 6.58 2.63
C ASP A 36 -17.04 7.41 2.88
N ILE A 37 -17.60 7.97 1.80
CA ILE A 37 -18.86 8.71 1.81
C ILE A 37 -19.95 7.95 1.05
N HIS A 38 -21.20 8.44 1.16
CA HIS A 38 -22.34 7.84 0.47
C HIS A 38 -22.05 7.62 -1.03
N PRO A 39 -22.39 6.47 -1.65
CA PRO A 39 -21.99 6.11 -3.01
C PRO A 39 -22.37 7.15 -4.07
N PHE A 40 -23.57 7.73 -3.98
CA PHE A 40 -24.03 8.76 -4.90
C PHE A 40 -23.20 10.06 -4.79
N LEU A 41 -22.92 10.51 -3.57
CA LEU A 41 -22.08 11.69 -3.34
C LEU A 41 -20.65 11.45 -3.80
N ARG A 42 -20.10 10.26 -3.56
CA ARG A 42 -18.79 9.85 -4.07
C ARG A 42 -18.74 9.88 -5.59
N PHE A 43 -19.77 9.35 -6.26
CA PHE A 43 -19.85 9.40 -7.72
C PHE A 43 -19.84 10.83 -8.25
N LEU A 44 -20.68 11.72 -7.71
CA LEU A 44 -20.74 13.14 -8.10
C LEU A 44 -19.41 13.85 -7.84
N LEU A 45 -18.82 13.64 -6.66
CA LEU A 45 -17.55 14.24 -6.29
C LEU A 45 -16.40 13.77 -7.20
N VAL A 46 -16.27 12.46 -7.38
CA VAL A 46 -15.15 11.87 -8.13
C VAL A 46 -15.28 12.14 -9.63
N ARG A 47 -16.44 11.80 -10.22
CA ARG A 47 -16.65 11.91 -11.68
C ARG A 47 -16.94 13.34 -12.13
N GLY A 48 -17.65 14.13 -11.32
CA GLY A 48 -18.04 15.51 -11.66
C GLY A 48 -16.96 16.54 -11.33
N ILE A 49 -16.20 16.33 -10.27
CA ILE A 49 -15.25 17.35 -9.79
C ILE A 49 -13.81 16.87 -9.84
N ILE A 50 -13.44 15.81 -9.09
CA ILE A 50 -12.02 15.48 -8.90
C ILE A 50 -11.36 15.07 -10.21
N VAL A 51 -11.92 14.10 -10.92
CA VAL A 51 -11.32 13.55 -12.14
C VAL A 51 -11.17 14.60 -13.25
N PRO A 52 -12.17 15.43 -13.56
CA PRO A 52 -12.01 16.47 -14.58
C PRO A 52 -10.93 17.50 -14.25
N PHE A 53 -10.94 18.03 -13.02
CA PHE A 53 -10.06 19.15 -12.64
C PHE A 53 -8.65 18.70 -12.19
N ARG A 54 -8.55 17.61 -11.41
CA ARG A 54 -7.26 17.10 -10.94
C ARG A 54 -6.50 16.26 -11.97
N GLY A 55 -7.19 15.65 -12.94
CA GLY A 55 -6.56 14.77 -13.93
C GLY A 55 -5.39 15.41 -14.68
N LEU A 56 -5.53 16.68 -15.10
CA LEU A 56 -4.46 17.42 -15.77
C LEU A 56 -3.24 17.67 -14.86
N LYS A 57 -3.51 18.11 -13.62
CA LYS A 57 -2.43 18.37 -12.64
C LYS A 57 -1.70 17.07 -12.27
N SER A 58 -2.44 16.01 -12.02
CA SER A 58 -1.86 14.70 -11.72
C SER A 58 -1.05 14.15 -12.88
N ALA A 59 -1.54 14.29 -14.13
CA ALA A 59 -0.79 13.86 -15.32
C ALA A 59 0.56 14.59 -15.47
N ARG A 60 0.64 15.88 -15.09
CA ARG A 60 1.92 16.61 -15.07
C ARG A 60 2.90 16.03 -14.04
N LEU A 61 2.40 15.65 -12.86
CA LEU A 61 3.23 15.01 -11.82
C LEU A 61 3.69 13.62 -12.26
N TYR A 62 2.79 12.81 -12.85
CA TYR A 62 3.18 11.50 -13.38
C TYR A 62 4.26 11.60 -14.45
N ARG A 63 4.24 12.61 -15.35
CA ARG A 63 5.30 12.82 -16.34
C ARG A 63 6.67 13.09 -15.72
N GLN A 64 6.73 13.70 -14.53
CA GLN A 64 8.00 14.00 -13.86
C GLN A 64 8.69 12.76 -13.28
N ILE A 65 7.90 11.73 -12.93
CA ILE A 65 8.41 10.49 -12.34
C ILE A 65 8.40 9.32 -13.32
N TRP A 66 7.86 9.54 -14.53
CA TRP A 66 7.75 8.49 -15.55
C TRP A 66 9.07 8.27 -16.23
N ASP A 67 9.55 7.05 -16.18
CA ASP A 67 10.78 6.68 -16.85
C ASP A 67 10.48 6.34 -18.32
N PRO A 68 11.25 6.89 -19.30
CA PRO A 68 10.99 6.68 -20.71
C PRO A 68 11.18 5.22 -21.15
N ASP A 69 12.05 4.46 -20.49
CA ASP A 69 12.40 3.09 -20.87
C ASP A 69 11.57 2.05 -20.07
N THR A 70 11.35 2.29 -18.80
CA THR A 70 10.71 1.33 -17.87
C THR A 70 9.27 1.69 -17.51
N GLY A 71 8.80 2.88 -17.83
CA GLY A 71 7.47 3.35 -17.55
C GLY A 71 7.25 3.79 -16.10
N SER A 72 6.17 3.30 -15.48
CA SER A 72 5.89 3.59 -14.07
C SER A 72 6.91 2.93 -13.15
N PRO A 73 7.64 3.71 -12.30
CA PRO A 73 8.57 3.14 -11.33
C PRO A 73 7.88 2.12 -10.39
N LEU A 74 6.64 2.37 -9.98
CA LEU A 74 5.90 1.44 -9.13
C LEU A 74 5.74 0.07 -9.80
N LEU A 75 5.32 0.05 -11.05
CA LEU A 75 5.13 -1.19 -11.80
C LEU A 75 6.47 -1.88 -12.08
N HIS A 76 7.49 -1.11 -12.48
CA HIS A 76 8.84 -1.61 -12.74
C HIS A 76 9.43 -2.35 -11.52
N TYR A 77 9.46 -1.68 -10.37
CA TYR A 77 10.00 -2.30 -9.14
C TYR A 77 9.14 -3.44 -8.62
N SER A 78 7.81 -3.39 -8.79
CA SER A 78 6.94 -4.51 -8.44
C SER A 78 7.21 -5.76 -9.31
N ASN A 79 7.49 -5.56 -10.61
CA ASN A 79 7.90 -6.65 -11.50
C ASN A 79 9.26 -7.25 -11.09
N LEU A 80 10.23 -6.40 -10.71
CA LEU A 80 11.52 -6.87 -10.18
C LEU A 80 11.34 -7.68 -8.90
N GLN A 81 10.52 -7.23 -7.97
CA GLN A 81 10.20 -7.98 -6.76
C GLN A 81 9.57 -9.34 -7.08
N GLN A 82 8.64 -9.40 -8.04
CA GLN A 82 8.05 -10.67 -8.50
C GLN A 82 9.13 -11.61 -9.06
N GLN A 83 10.01 -11.10 -9.91
CA GLN A 83 11.07 -11.91 -10.54
C GLN A 83 12.05 -12.45 -9.52
N LEU A 84 12.52 -11.60 -8.59
CA LEU A 84 13.44 -12.02 -7.53
C LEU A 84 12.80 -13.05 -6.61
N LEU A 85 11.53 -12.86 -6.24
CA LEU A 85 10.82 -13.81 -5.40
C LEU A 85 10.61 -15.18 -6.12
N LYS A 86 10.34 -15.16 -7.43
CA LYS A 86 10.28 -16.41 -8.23
C LYS A 86 11.60 -17.17 -8.21
N LEU A 87 12.71 -16.45 -8.34
CA LEU A 87 14.05 -17.07 -8.32
C LEU A 87 14.37 -17.69 -6.94
N GLU A 88 14.04 -16.95 -5.88
CA GLU A 88 14.31 -17.40 -4.51
C GLU A 88 13.47 -18.60 -4.10
N LEU A 89 12.19 -18.64 -4.47
CA LEU A 89 11.26 -19.70 -4.05
C LEU A 89 11.32 -20.97 -4.92
N GLY A 90 11.83 -20.87 -6.14
CA GLY A 90 11.93 -22.00 -7.06
C GLY A 90 10.58 -22.50 -7.61
N SER A 91 10.57 -23.72 -8.17
CA SER A 91 9.47 -24.28 -8.97
C SER A 91 8.22 -24.71 -8.17
N ASP A 92 8.33 -24.86 -6.87
CA ASP A 92 7.20 -25.25 -6.01
C ASP A 92 6.18 -24.12 -5.80
N TYR A 93 6.58 -22.91 -6.15
CA TYR A 93 5.76 -21.71 -6.02
C TYR A 93 5.46 -21.07 -7.39
N VAL A 94 4.22 -20.67 -7.56
CA VAL A 94 3.80 -19.82 -8.69
C VAL A 94 3.56 -18.42 -8.15
N VAL A 95 4.38 -17.47 -8.59
CA VAL A 95 4.29 -16.06 -8.11
C VAL A 95 3.73 -15.18 -9.19
N GLU A 96 2.61 -14.52 -8.93
CA GLU A 96 2.01 -13.52 -9.80
C GLU A 96 1.99 -12.14 -9.13
N LEU A 97 2.09 -11.10 -9.96
CA LEU A 97 1.93 -9.71 -9.55
C LEU A 97 0.57 -9.20 -10.00
N ALA A 98 -0.08 -8.43 -9.14
CA ALA A 98 -1.29 -7.69 -9.45
C ALA A 98 -1.25 -6.27 -8.90
N MET A 99 -2.08 -5.43 -9.48
CA MET A 99 -2.38 -4.08 -9.02
C MET A 99 -3.82 -4.02 -8.51
N ARG A 100 -4.04 -3.31 -7.40
CA ARG A 100 -5.40 -3.09 -6.90
C ARG A 100 -6.23 -2.27 -7.87
N TYR A 101 -5.59 -1.32 -8.54
CA TYR A 101 -6.22 -0.47 -9.56
C TYR A 101 -5.44 -0.54 -10.86
N GLN A 102 -6.17 -0.63 -11.97
CA GLN A 102 -5.65 -0.80 -13.34
C GLN A 102 -4.96 -2.17 -13.54
N TYR A 103 -3.92 -2.21 -14.32
CA TYR A 103 -3.33 -3.45 -14.84
C TYR A 103 -1.90 -3.69 -14.33
N PRO A 104 -1.53 -4.96 -14.10
CA PRO A 104 -2.33 -6.18 -14.15
C PRO A 104 -3.31 -6.30 -12.98
N SER A 105 -4.58 -6.61 -13.26
CA SER A 105 -5.61 -6.66 -12.22
C SER A 105 -5.48 -7.86 -11.28
N ILE A 106 -6.03 -7.76 -10.07
CA ILE A 106 -6.12 -8.86 -9.09
C ILE A 106 -6.81 -10.08 -9.73
N GLU A 107 -7.92 -9.87 -10.43
CA GLU A 107 -8.64 -10.95 -11.10
C GLU A 107 -7.76 -11.71 -12.11
N ARG A 108 -6.97 -10.97 -12.91
CA ARG A 108 -6.04 -11.61 -13.85
C ARG A 108 -4.95 -12.42 -13.14
N GLY A 109 -4.35 -11.86 -12.09
CA GLY A 109 -3.33 -12.57 -11.29
C GLY A 109 -3.87 -13.85 -10.69
N LEU A 110 -5.05 -13.78 -10.07
CA LEU A 110 -5.74 -14.92 -9.48
C LEU A 110 -6.12 -15.97 -10.53
N ASN A 111 -6.63 -15.56 -11.70
CA ASN A 111 -6.97 -16.50 -12.78
C ASN A 111 -5.73 -17.23 -13.33
N LYS A 112 -4.58 -16.58 -13.39
CA LYS A 112 -3.33 -17.24 -13.76
C LYS A 112 -2.90 -18.29 -12.72
N LEU A 113 -2.98 -17.95 -11.43
CA LEU A 113 -2.69 -18.89 -10.35
C LEU A 113 -3.63 -20.08 -10.37
N ARG A 114 -4.93 -19.85 -10.56
CA ARG A 114 -5.93 -20.91 -10.72
C ARG A 114 -5.61 -21.80 -11.94
N GLY A 115 -5.30 -21.20 -13.09
CA GLY A 115 -4.93 -21.92 -14.31
C GLY A 115 -3.63 -22.74 -14.17
N ALA A 116 -2.74 -22.33 -13.27
CA ALA A 116 -1.53 -23.09 -12.92
C ALA A 116 -1.79 -24.26 -11.95
N GLY A 117 -3.02 -24.45 -11.49
CA GLY A 117 -3.41 -25.55 -10.61
C GLY A 117 -2.80 -25.44 -9.21
N VAL A 118 -2.70 -24.23 -8.65
CA VAL A 118 -2.19 -24.07 -7.29
C VAL A 118 -3.20 -24.57 -6.26
N GLU A 119 -2.71 -25.24 -5.22
CA GLU A 119 -3.51 -25.87 -4.19
C GLU A 119 -3.77 -24.94 -2.98
N SER A 120 -3.05 -23.85 -2.88
CA SER A 120 -3.26 -22.81 -1.86
C SER A 120 -2.81 -21.46 -2.38
N LEU A 121 -3.41 -20.39 -1.85
CA LEU A 121 -3.09 -19.00 -2.20
C LEU A 121 -2.57 -18.25 -0.98
N GLN A 122 -1.39 -17.65 -1.14
CA GLN A 122 -0.85 -16.65 -0.23
C GLN A 122 -0.91 -15.28 -0.91
N VAL A 123 -1.66 -14.35 -0.34
CA VAL A 123 -1.75 -12.96 -0.83
C VAL A 123 -0.84 -12.08 0.02
N ILE A 124 0.00 -11.32 -0.64
CA ILE A 124 0.96 -10.41 0.00
C ILE A 124 0.71 -8.99 -0.51
N PRO A 125 -0.12 -8.19 0.21
CA PRO A 125 -0.22 -6.77 -0.07
C PRO A 125 1.13 -6.09 0.20
N LEU A 126 1.66 -5.35 -0.78
CA LEU A 126 2.99 -4.72 -0.69
C LEU A 126 2.93 -3.38 0.07
N PHE A 127 2.17 -3.34 1.16
CA PHE A 127 2.04 -2.19 2.05
C PHE A 127 2.54 -2.58 3.43
N PRO A 128 3.67 -2.00 3.89
CA PRO A 128 4.24 -2.38 5.18
C PRO A 128 3.29 -2.13 6.35
N GLN A 129 2.62 -0.96 6.35
CA GLN A 129 1.64 -0.57 7.35
C GLN A 129 0.23 -0.93 6.87
N TYR A 130 -0.62 -1.36 7.79
CA TYR A 130 -2.02 -1.65 7.50
C TYR A 130 -2.83 -0.36 7.37
N ALA A 131 -3.55 -0.24 6.26
CA ALA A 131 -4.63 0.74 6.12
C ALA A 131 -5.84 0.11 5.45
N SER A 132 -7.06 0.54 5.84
CA SER A 132 -8.30 0.08 5.20
C SER A 132 -8.30 0.39 3.69
N ALA A 133 -7.79 1.56 3.31
CA ALA A 133 -7.73 2.00 1.93
C ALA A 133 -6.69 1.27 1.06
N THR A 134 -5.76 0.52 1.65
CA THR A 134 -4.73 -0.25 0.96
C THR A 134 -4.91 -1.75 1.18
N THR A 135 -4.37 -2.30 2.26
CA THR A 135 -4.47 -3.73 2.59
C THR A 135 -5.93 -4.20 2.68
N GLY A 136 -6.80 -3.41 3.31
CA GLY A 136 -8.24 -3.75 3.40
C GLY A 136 -8.92 -3.79 2.03
N SER A 137 -8.61 -2.84 1.14
CA SER A 137 -9.14 -2.80 -0.23
C SER A 137 -8.65 -3.98 -1.07
N VAL A 138 -7.37 -4.35 -0.96
CA VAL A 138 -6.81 -5.55 -1.61
C VAL A 138 -7.50 -6.80 -1.13
N THR A 139 -7.63 -6.96 0.19
CA THR A 139 -8.28 -8.14 0.79
C THR A 139 -9.72 -8.30 0.30
N GLU A 140 -10.50 -7.21 0.31
CA GLU A 140 -11.88 -7.22 -0.17
C GLU A 140 -11.97 -7.64 -1.64
N GLU A 141 -11.12 -7.09 -2.51
CA GLU A 141 -11.14 -7.42 -3.93
C GLU A 141 -10.71 -8.87 -4.21
N VAL A 142 -9.68 -9.36 -3.53
CA VAL A 142 -9.26 -10.77 -3.63
C VAL A 142 -10.40 -11.70 -3.21
N MET A 143 -11.05 -11.41 -2.08
CA MET A 143 -12.17 -12.22 -1.60
C MET A 143 -13.36 -12.16 -2.55
N ARG A 144 -13.66 -11.00 -3.13
CA ARG A 144 -14.72 -10.84 -4.14
C ARG A 144 -14.47 -11.74 -5.36
N VAL A 145 -13.26 -11.79 -5.85
CA VAL A 145 -12.89 -12.61 -7.01
C VAL A 145 -12.94 -14.10 -6.65
N VAL A 146 -12.30 -14.49 -5.55
CA VAL A 146 -12.18 -15.90 -5.15
C VAL A 146 -13.55 -16.48 -4.77
N SER A 147 -14.43 -15.70 -4.14
CA SER A 147 -15.79 -16.15 -3.79
C SER A 147 -16.67 -16.51 -5.01
N SER A 148 -16.29 -16.06 -6.20
CA SER A 148 -16.98 -16.44 -7.44
C SER A 148 -16.52 -17.78 -8.04
N TRP A 149 -15.49 -18.40 -7.48
CA TRP A 149 -14.97 -19.67 -7.96
C TRP A 149 -15.81 -20.84 -7.44
N HIS A 150 -15.97 -21.88 -8.26
CA HIS A 150 -16.61 -23.11 -7.81
C HIS A 150 -15.77 -23.83 -6.76
N ASP A 151 -14.48 -23.99 -7.05
CA ASP A 151 -13.53 -24.63 -6.15
C ASP A 151 -12.61 -23.57 -5.55
N ILE A 152 -12.75 -23.33 -4.24
CA ILE A 152 -12.01 -22.30 -3.52
C ILE A 152 -10.87 -22.98 -2.75
N PRO A 153 -9.58 -22.73 -3.12
CA PRO A 153 -8.45 -23.23 -2.37
C PRO A 153 -8.32 -22.46 -1.03
N PRO A 154 -7.57 -23.00 -0.06
CA PRO A 154 -7.17 -22.25 1.12
C PRO A 154 -6.50 -20.93 0.73
N VAL A 155 -6.97 -19.81 1.30
CA VAL A 155 -6.46 -18.46 1.05
C VAL A 155 -5.96 -17.88 2.36
N SER A 156 -4.72 -17.37 2.34
CA SER A 156 -4.13 -16.65 3.47
C SER A 156 -3.62 -15.29 3.03
N PHE A 157 -3.62 -14.34 3.95
CA PHE A 157 -3.12 -12.97 3.75
C PHE A 157 -1.95 -12.72 4.68
N SER A 158 -0.88 -12.12 4.16
CA SER A 158 0.22 -11.66 5.01
C SER A 158 -0.25 -10.56 5.95
N ALA A 159 0.19 -10.63 7.19
CA ALA A 159 0.05 -9.51 8.13
C ALA A 159 0.86 -8.29 7.65
N ALA A 160 0.59 -7.13 8.25
CA ALA A 160 1.44 -5.96 8.10
C ALA A 160 2.87 -6.31 8.53
N PHE A 161 3.87 -5.79 7.82
CA PHE A 161 5.29 -6.09 8.04
C PHE A 161 6.11 -4.84 8.36
N TYR A 162 5.45 -3.85 8.93
CA TYR A 162 6.00 -2.53 9.29
C TYR A 162 7.22 -2.60 10.23
N ASP A 163 7.37 -3.68 10.98
CA ASP A 163 8.44 -3.95 11.95
C ASP A 163 9.35 -5.13 11.54
N HIS A 164 9.13 -5.71 10.36
CA HIS A 164 9.91 -6.88 9.94
C HIS A 164 11.40 -6.54 9.80
N PRO A 165 12.32 -7.29 10.44
CA PRO A 165 13.75 -6.93 10.49
C PRO A 165 14.40 -6.72 9.12
N LEU A 166 14.05 -7.52 8.10
CA LEU A 166 14.60 -7.37 6.75
C LEU A 166 14.11 -6.09 6.07
N PHE A 167 12.85 -5.71 6.29
CA PHE A 167 12.27 -4.47 5.78
C PHE A 167 12.99 -3.26 6.41
N ILE A 168 13.14 -3.24 7.73
CA ILE A 168 13.82 -2.18 8.48
C ILE A 168 15.28 -2.04 8.02
N ARG A 169 16.04 -3.16 7.98
CA ARG A 169 17.45 -3.14 7.52
C ARG A 169 17.57 -2.69 6.06
N GLY A 170 16.64 -3.08 5.18
CA GLY A 170 16.63 -2.64 3.79
C GLY A 170 16.51 -1.12 3.66
N PHE A 171 15.62 -0.50 4.42
CA PHE A 171 15.47 0.95 4.47
C PHE A 171 16.69 1.65 5.08
N ALA A 172 17.21 1.15 6.20
CA ALA A 172 18.39 1.68 6.84
C ALA A 172 19.63 1.61 5.92
N ALA A 173 19.85 0.47 5.26
CA ALA A 173 20.94 0.31 4.30
C ALA A 173 20.83 1.25 3.09
N ASN A 174 19.59 1.55 2.66
CA ASN A 174 19.37 2.50 1.58
C ASN A 174 19.62 3.95 2.02
N ALA A 175 19.19 4.32 3.23
CA ALA A 175 19.44 5.63 3.82
C ALA A 175 20.93 5.87 4.10
N ALA A 176 21.65 4.85 4.57
CA ALA A 176 23.08 4.94 4.86
C ALA A 176 23.94 5.30 3.64
N LYS A 177 23.45 5.13 2.41
CA LYS A 177 24.15 5.58 1.19
C LYS A 177 24.27 7.10 1.09
N TYR A 178 23.47 7.85 1.83
CA TYR A 178 23.41 9.31 1.80
C TYR A 178 24.07 9.96 3.03
N ASP A 179 24.78 9.17 3.87
CA ASP A 179 25.42 9.64 5.10
C ASP A 179 24.46 10.49 5.96
N PRO A 180 23.58 9.86 6.76
CA PRO A 180 22.59 10.61 7.55
C PRO A 180 23.16 11.66 8.48
N ASP A 181 24.42 11.50 8.92
CA ASP A 181 25.12 12.46 9.81
C ASP A 181 25.53 13.75 9.07
N ALA A 182 25.48 13.76 7.73
CA ALA A 182 25.71 14.95 6.93
C ALA A 182 24.51 15.93 6.90
N PHE A 183 23.37 15.56 7.50
CA PHE A 183 22.16 16.36 7.51
C PHE A 183 21.81 16.82 8.92
N ASP A 184 21.30 18.04 9.05
CA ASP A 184 20.88 18.60 10.34
C ASP A 184 19.71 17.84 10.97
N HIS A 185 18.84 17.25 10.13
CA HIS A 185 17.64 16.56 10.61
C HIS A 185 17.07 15.58 9.58
N VAL A 186 16.54 14.46 10.05
CA VAL A 186 15.92 13.41 9.21
C VAL A 186 14.41 13.44 9.33
N LEU A 187 13.70 13.47 8.21
CA LEU A 187 12.24 13.40 8.17
C LEU A 187 11.78 12.03 7.68
N PHE A 188 11.09 11.30 8.54
CA PHE A 188 10.34 10.09 8.13
C PHE A 188 8.96 10.50 7.65
N SER A 189 8.78 10.59 6.32
CA SER A 189 7.54 11.07 5.71
C SER A 189 6.67 9.90 5.29
N PHE A 190 5.47 9.82 5.87
CA PHE A 190 4.44 8.84 5.53
C PHE A 190 3.26 9.52 4.84
N HIS A 191 2.39 8.71 4.22
CA HIS A 191 1.14 9.24 3.66
C HIS A 191 0.12 9.51 4.78
N GLY A 192 -0.50 10.69 4.78
CA GLY A 192 -1.54 11.03 5.76
C GLY A 192 -2.86 10.33 5.45
N LEU A 193 -3.52 9.82 6.47
CA LEU A 193 -4.87 9.29 6.39
C LEU A 193 -5.84 10.20 7.14
N PRO A 194 -7.11 10.32 6.69
CA PRO A 194 -8.12 11.06 7.43
C PRO A 194 -8.28 10.52 8.86
N GLU A 195 -8.32 11.40 9.86
CA GLU A 195 -8.46 10.99 11.27
C GLU A 195 -9.63 10.04 11.51
N ARG A 196 -10.76 10.22 10.80
CA ARG A 196 -11.90 9.31 10.91
C ARG A 196 -11.55 7.87 10.55
N GLN A 197 -10.62 7.64 9.60
CA GLN A 197 -10.14 6.31 9.25
C GLN A 197 -9.21 5.75 10.32
N LEU A 198 -8.38 6.59 10.95
CA LEU A 198 -7.56 6.20 12.08
C LEU A 198 -8.43 5.84 13.29
N ARG A 199 -9.48 6.60 13.56
CA ARG A 199 -10.44 6.35 14.66
C ARG A 199 -11.26 5.08 14.43
N ALA A 200 -11.53 4.71 13.18
CA ALA A 200 -12.22 3.47 12.85
C ALA A 200 -11.36 2.22 13.06
N CYS A 201 -10.02 2.35 13.05
CA CYS A 201 -9.11 1.26 13.36
C CYS A 201 -9.19 0.92 14.87
N GLY A 202 -9.83 -0.21 15.22
CA GLY A 202 -10.02 -0.64 16.61
C GLY A 202 -11.30 -0.12 17.27
N ALA A 203 -12.20 0.54 16.55
CA ALA A 203 -13.49 0.99 17.07
C ALA A 203 -14.40 -0.17 17.53
N GLU A 204 -14.17 -1.38 17.07
CA GLU A 204 -14.85 -2.60 17.51
C GLU A 204 -14.29 -3.16 18.83
N THR A 205 -13.15 -2.68 19.29
CA THR A 205 -12.62 -2.98 20.61
C THR A 205 -13.12 -1.90 21.59
N THR A 206 -13.60 -2.31 22.76
CA THR A 206 -14.22 -1.48 23.82
C THR A 206 -13.40 -0.27 24.30
N THR A 207 -12.27 0.02 23.68
CA THR A 207 -11.35 1.10 24.02
C THR A 207 -10.99 1.97 22.82
N GLY A 208 -11.90 2.06 21.87
CA GLY A 208 -11.85 2.72 20.59
C GLY A 208 -10.97 3.94 20.38
N GLY A 209 -10.45 4.00 19.19
CA GLY A 209 -9.98 5.23 18.61
C GLY A 209 -8.47 5.46 18.63
N HIS A 210 -8.06 6.36 17.76
CA HIS A 210 -6.74 6.96 17.77
C HIS A 210 -6.48 7.60 19.15
N HIS A 211 -5.49 7.07 19.86
CA HIS A 211 -5.07 7.60 21.17
C HIS A 211 -3.84 8.49 20.98
N ASP A 212 -3.70 9.51 21.82
CA ASP A 212 -2.51 10.38 21.89
C ASP A 212 -1.20 9.60 22.08
N ASP A 213 -1.30 8.33 22.49
CA ASP A 213 -0.17 7.44 22.70
C ASP A 213 0.29 6.67 21.45
N CYS A 214 -0.39 6.80 20.30
CA CYS A 214 0.00 6.09 19.05
C CYS A 214 1.41 6.44 18.57
N SER A 215 1.92 7.63 18.90
CA SER A 215 3.29 8.05 18.57
C SER A 215 4.36 7.50 19.53
N LYS A 216 3.97 6.94 20.67
CA LYS A 216 4.93 6.54 21.73
C LYS A 216 5.34 5.07 21.61
N LYS A 217 4.38 4.15 21.54
CA LYS A 217 4.65 2.72 21.58
C LYS A 217 3.52 1.90 20.94
N ILE A 218 3.88 0.82 20.25
CA ILE A 218 2.95 -0.23 19.84
C ILE A 218 2.49 -1.01 21.09
N THR A 219 1.17 -1.22 21.19
CA THR A 219 0.50 -2.02 22.19
C THR A 219 -0.52 -2.92 21.52
N GLU A 220 -1.10 -3.86 22.25
CA GLU A 220 -2.20 -4.69 21.72
C GLU A 220 -3.40 -3.85 21.25
N ARG A 221 -3.64 -2.70 21.90
CA ARG A 221 -4.76 -1.82 21.59
C ARG A 221 -4.59 -1.05 20.28
N ASN A 222 -3.37 -0.64 19.94
CA ASN A 222 -3.07 0.18 18.77
C ASN A 222 -2.28 -0.54 17.67
N ARG A 223 -2.05 -1.86 17.81
CA ARG A 223 -1.25 -2.64 16.84
C ARG A 223 -1.77 -2.56 15.40
N ASN A 224 -3.06 -2.31 15.21
CA ASN A 224 -3.68 -2.14 13.90
C ASN A 224 -3.83 -0.67 13.49
N CYS A 225 -3.36 0.28 14.31
CA CYS A 225 -3.38 1.70 13.99
C CYS A 225 -2.28 2.04 13.00
N TYR A 226 -2.63 2.58 11.85
CA TYR A 226 -1.69 3.00 10.81
C TYR A 226 -0.63 3.97 11.34
N ALA A 227 -1.04 5.01 12.07
CA ALA A 227 -0.12 5.99 12.62
C ALA A 227 0.88 5.34 13.60
N ALA A 228 0.41 4.47 14.49
CA ALA A 228 1.27 3.74 15.41
C ALA A 228 2.30 2.88 14.67
N GLN A 229 1.90 2.19 13.62
CA GLN A 229 2.80 1.39 12.78
C GLN A 229 3.83 2.26 12.04
N CYS A 230 3.45 3.46 11.55
CA CYS A 230 4.37 4.40 10.94
C CYS A 230 5.43 4.89 11.94
N HIS A 231 5.01 5.29 13.15
CA HIS A 231 5.94 5.70 14.21
C HIS A 231 6.89 4.57 14.61
N GLU A 232 6.39 3.34 14.72
CA GLU A 232 7.23 2.18 15.03
C GLU A 232 8.25 1.89 13.93
N THR A 233 7.84 1.94 12.65
CA THR A 233 8.75 1.81 11.50
C THR A 233 9.87 2.85 11.59
N ALA A 234 9.53 4.12 11.79
CA ALA A 234 10.52 5.20 11.91
C ALA A 234 11.47 4.96 13.07
N ARG A 235 10.94 4.58 14.24
CA ARG A 235 11.73 4.27 15.44
C ARG A 235 12.71 3.11 15.22
N LEU A 236 12.30 2.06 14.50
CA LEU A 236 13.15 0.93 14.22
C LEU A 236 14.23 1.27 13.20
N ILE A 237 13.91 2.03 12.14
CA ILE A 237 14.89 2.51 11.16
C ILE A 237 15.88 3.47 11.82
N SER A 238 15.42 4.42 12.65
CA SER A 238 16.31 5.35 13.36
C SER A 238 17.28 4.63 14.29
N ARG A 239 16.85 3.54 14.93
CA ARG A 239 17.74 2.69 15.75
C ARG A 239 18.83 2.02 14.91
N GLU A 240 18.49 1.46 13.74
CA GLU A 240 19.46 0.84 12.83
C GLU A 240 20.47 1.88 12.31
N LEU A 241 20.02 3.11 12.07
CA LEU A 241 20.86 4.25 11.66
C LEU A 241 21.58 4.93 12.82
N LYS A 242 21.34 4.53 14.07
CA LYS A 242 21.87 5.15 15.30
C LYS A 242 21.55 6.63 15.47
N LEU A 243 20.42 7.08 14.91
CA LEU A 243 19.95 8.45 15.05
C LEU A 243 19.48 8.72 16.49
N ALA A 244 19.88 9.86 17.05
CA ALA A 244 19.35 10.34 18.31
C ALA A 244 17.85 10.70 18.20
N PRO A 245 17.04 10.59 19.26
CA PRO A 245 15.59 10.87 19.19
C PRO A 245 15.26 12.28 18.70
N GLU A 246 16.12 13.27 18.99
CA GLU A 246 16.00 14.66 18.56
C GLU A 246 16.45 14.91 17.12
N ALA A 247 17.18 13.96 16.51
CA ALA A 247 17.70 14.08 15.15
C ALA A 247 16.68 13.73 14.07
N TYR A 248 15.48 13.28 14.42
CA TYR A 248 14.46 12.93 13.43
C TYR A 248 13.04 13.31 13.84
N THR A 249 12.18 13.45 12.84
CA THR A 249 10.75 13.70 13.03
C THR A 249 9.92 12.80 12.11
N VAL A 250 8.83 12.27 12.64
CA VAL A 250 7.79 11.58 11.83
C VAL A 250 6.79 12.61 11.35
N CYS A 251 6.55 12.66 10.05
CA CYS A 251 5.58 13.57 9.45
C CYS A 251 4.68 12.82 8.46
N PHE A 252 3.49 13.39 8.24
CA PHE A 252 2.49 12.86 7.33
C PHE A 252 2.19 13.87 6.24
N GLN A 253 2.25 13.43 4.97
CA GLN A 253 2.02 14.26 3.79
C GLN A 253 0.67 13.96 3.12
N SER A 254 0.29 14.79 2.15
CA SER A 254 -0.91 14.61 1.32
C SER A 254 -2.22 14.82 2.07
N ARG A 255 -2.28 15.90 2.83
CA ARG A 255 -3.47 16.31 3.59
C ARG A 255 -4.73 16.39 2.72
N LEU A 256 -5.79 15.71 3.14
CA LEU A 256 -7.11 15.69 2.51
C LEU A 256 -8.11 16.42 3.42
N GLY A 257 -8.19 17.77 3.32
CA GLY A 257 -9.14 18.57 4.08
C GLY A 257 -8.55 19.35 5.25
N LYS A 258 -9.43 19.84 6.17
CA LYS A 258 -9.03 20.70 7.29
C LYS A 258 -8.79 19.95 8.62
N GLN A 259 -9.10 18.66 8.67
CA GLN A 259 -9.10 17.83 9.89
C GLN A 259 -8.13 16.64 9.77
N GLU A 260 -6.91 16.90 9.36
CA GLU A 260 -5.88 15.87 9.28
C GLU A 260 -4.62 16.32 10.00
#